data_e95ead9cb84755c4e27f342d3ef89a20
#
_entry.id   e95ead9cb84755c4e27f342d3ef89a20
#
_cell.length_a   1.000
_cell.length_b   1.000
_cell.length_c   1.000
_cell.angle_alpha   90.00
_cell.angle_beta   90.00
_cell.angle_gamma   90.00
#
_symmetry.space_group_name_H-M   'P 1'
#
loop_
_entity.id
_entity.type
_entity.pdbx_description
1 polymer ?
#
loop_
_entity_poly.entity_id
_entity_poly.type
_entity_poly.pdbx_seq_one_letter_code
_entity_poly.pdbx_strand_id
1 'polypeptide(L)'
;DKIKQEKDGIELWTDFLSAARGIKTPKSIVDGRSIVAYPYIPDSPTGNFATKELKDILYEEKEFEVLKKIFENLYNGLCGRAHNSSEFKSLKLIDEYQWYLRDNRSWDRIKATFSGKHEEEKFNFLGTEILNPQWLLNNGFKKDTFCNIGTVHGDLHASNVIIDSTDTPNLIDFAWGHRDAHVLKDFVLMESSVRFMLFPSHLNMDEQLKIDNILLQEDGYLDAPKLVENSQLKFHYERMAEIVGIIRTQARALWEGNTQNFDFSEYLAAQFLVLYGLLNYDTYNFHVGGRALGLIARELKDTDFGYN
;
A
#
# COMPACT_ATOMS: atom_id res chain seq x y z
N ASP A 1 2.58 23.69 -0.26
CA ASP A 1 1.46 23.91 -1.18
C ASP A 1 1.23 22.63 -1.99
N LYS A 2 0.09 21.95 -1.76
CA LYS A 2 -0.25 20.66 -2.39
C LYS A 2 -0.17 20.72 -3.92
N ILE A 3 -0.54 21.83 -4.52
CA ILE A 3 -0.53 22.00 -5.99
C ILE A 3 0.89 22.04 -6.54
N LYS A 4 1.83 22.66 -5.81
CA LYS A 4 3.23 22.63 -6.20
C LYS A 4 3.78 21.22 -6.11
N GLN A 5 3.47 20.51 -5.03
CA GLN A 5 3.87 19.10 -4.86
C GLN A 5 3.32 18.23 -5.98
N GLU A 6 2.03 18.41 -6.33
CA GLU A 6 1.39 17.71 -7.44
C GLU A 6 2.11 17.97 -8.78
N LYS A 7 2.45 19.24 -9.06
CA LYS A 7 3.19 19.60 -10.26
C LYS A 7 4.57 18.95 -10.28
N ASP A 8 5.33 19.07 -9.19
CA ASP A 8 6.67 18.51 -9.07
C ASP A 8 6.63 16.98 -9.22
N GLY A 9 5.60 16.30 -8.64
CA GLY A 9 5.36 14.87 -8.79
C GLY A 9 5.03 14.48 -10.23
N ILE A 10 4.16 15.22 -10.92
CA ILE A 10 3.85 14.97 -12.34
C ILE A 10 5.10 15.15 -13.21
N GLU A 11 5.90 16.20 -12.98
CA GLU A 11 7.14 16.40 -13.71
C GLU A 11 8.11 15.25 -13.50
N LEU A 12 8.23 14.74 -12.28
CA LEU A 12 9.02 13.57 -11.96
C LEU A 12 8.58 12.33 -12.74
N TRP A 13 7.26 12.13 -12.84
CA TRP A 13 6.68 10.95 -13.49
C TRP A 13 6.54 11.08 -15.01
N THR A 14 6.64 12.29 -15.57
CA THR A 14 6.46 12.54 -17.01
C THR A 14 7.36 11.66 -17.88
N ASP A 15 8.62 11.48 -17.50
CA ASP A 15 9.57 10.67 -18.25
C ASP A 15 9.18 9.17 -18.27
N PHE A 16 8.58 8.67 -17.18
CA PHE A 16 8.12 7.30 -17.06
C PHE A 16 6.78 7.07 -17.77
N LEU A 17 5.89 8.05 -17.72
CA LEU A 17 4.53 7.96 -18.29
C LEU A 17 4.50 8.32 -19.79
N SER A 18 5.37 9.22 -20.26
CA SER A 18 5.36 9.73 -21.64
C SER A 18 5.63 8.67 -22.69
N ALA A 19 6.37 7.62 -22.33
CA ALA A 19 6.61 6.48 -23.21
C ALA A 19 5.36 5.57 -23.36
N ALA A 20 4.36 5.73 -22.50
CA ALA A 20 3.13 4.95 -22.54
C ALA A 20 1.96 5.73 -23.17
N ARG A 21 1.77 7.00 -22.82
CA ARG A 21 0.63 7.82 -23.33
C ARG A 21 0.92 9.29 -23.05
N GLY A 22 1.25 10.08 -24.04
CA GLY A 22 1.57 11.52 -23.93
C GLY A 22 0.76 12.31 -22.90
N ILE A 23 1.15 12.26 -21.64
CA ILE A 23 0.59 13.09 -20.58
C ILE A 23 1.09 14.50 -20.82
N LYS A 24 0.18 15.38 -21.17
CA LYS A 24 0.49 16.79 -21.26
C LYS A 24 0.52 17.38 -19.87
N THR A 25 1.63 17.95 -19.47
CA THR A 25 1.80 18.71 -18.23
C THR A 25 0.68 19.74 -18.09
N PRO A 26 0.01 19.82 -16.94
CA PRO A 26 -1.06 20.77 -16.72
C PRO A 26 -0.54 22.20 -16.81
N LYS A 27 -1.20 23.00 -17.60
CA LYS A 27 -0.99 24.45 -17.68
C LYS A 27 -2.31 25.11 -17.37
N SER A 28 -2.47 25.70 -16.21
CA SER A 28 -3.20 26.97 -16.10
C SER A 28 -3.29 27.49 -14.67
N ILE A 29 -3.16 28.78 -14.54
CA ILE A 29 -3.53 29.57 -13.37
C ILE A 29 -4.83 30.27 -13.79
N VAL A 30 -5.93 30.03 -13.08
CA VAL A 30 -7.20 30.75 -13.26
C VAL A 30 -7.56 31.41 -11.95
N ASP A 31 -7.71 32.72 -11.95
CA ASP A 31 -8.17 33.57 -10.84
C ASP A 31 -7.43 33.37 -9.51
N GLY A 32 -6.09 33.27 -9.55
CA GLY A 32 -5.25 33.10 -8.36
C GLY A 32 -5.36 31.72 -7.70
N ARG A 33 -6.06 30.78 -8.31
CA ARG A 33 -6.09 29.36 -7.93
C ARG A 33 -5.28 28.54 -8.93
N SER A 34 -4.41 27.71 -8.42
CA SER A 34 -3.70 26.75 -9.27
C SER A 34 -4.60 25.53 -9.51
N ILE A 35 -4.71 25.10 -10.75
CA ILE A 35 -5.46 23.91 -11.16
C ILE A 35 -4.46 22.93 -11.79
N VAL A 36 -4.52 21.70 -11.35
CA VAL A 36 -3.87 20.58 -12.02
C VAL A 36 -4.94 19.90 -12.89
N ALA A 37 -4.69 19.82 -14.19
CA ALA A 37 -5.58 19.15 -15.12
C ALA A 37 -4.89 17.88 -15.64
N TYR A 38 -5.49 16.75 -15.40
CA TYR A 38 -5.10 15.48 -16.00
C TYR A 38 -5.63 15.40 -17.43
N PRO A 39 -4.92 14.71 -18.34
CA PRO A 39 -5.46 14.41 -19.66
C PRO A 39 -6.77 13.68 -19.50
N TYR A 40 -7.76 14.11 -20.27
CA TYR A 40 -9.02 13.39 -20.35
C TYR A 40 -8.77 11.94 -20.80
N ILE A 41 -9.22 11.02 -20.00
CA ILE A 41 -9.16 9.58 -20.29
C ILE A 41 -10.49 9.23 -20.99
N PRO A 42 -10.51 9.11 -22.33
CA PRO A 42 -11.75 8.85 -23.04
C PRO A 42 -12.21 7.41 -22.77
N ASP A 43 -13.45 7.30 -22.45
CA ASP A 43 -14.10 6.05 -22.10
C ASP A 43 -14.39 5.16 -23.30
N SER A 44 -14.70 5.78 -24.41
CA SER A 44 -15.08 5.16 -25.65
C SER A 44 -15.04 6.19 -26.78
N PRO A 45 -14.79 5.78 -28.02
CA PRO A 45 -14.99 6.64 -29.19
C PRO A 45 -16.41 7.23 -29.28
N THR A 46 -17.36 6.67 -28.55
CA THR A 46 -18.79 7.07 -28.54
C THR A 46 -19.19 8.02 -27.41
N GLY A 47 -18.24 8.40 -26.52
CA GLY A 47 -18.48 9.46 -25.51
C GLY A 47 -19.28 9.03 -24.28
N ASN A 48 -19.54 7.76 -24.05
CA ASN A 48 -20.10 7.28 -22.80
C ASN A 48 -18.99 7.18 -21.74
N PHE A 49 -19.12 7.95 -20.65
CA PHE A 49 -18.14 8.06 -19.58
C PHE A 49 -18.31 6.93 -18.56
N ALA A 50 -17.49 5.90 -18.60
CA ALA A 50 -17.46 4.81 -17.62
C ALA A 50 -16.06 4.53 -17.06
N THR A 51 -15.19 5.56 -16.94
CA THR A 51 -13.96 5.41 -16.16
C THR A 51 -14.35 5.15 -14.72
N LYS A 52 -13.73 4.13 -14.11
CA LYS A 52 -13.96 3.75 -12.72
C LYS A 52 -12.67 3.86 -11.94
N GLU A 53 -12.77 4.20 -10.67
CA GLU A 53 -11.63 4.00 -9.77
C GLU A 53 -11.38 2.50 -9.60
N LEU A 54 -10.10 2.10 -9.46
CA LEU A 54 -9.76 0.70 -9.23
C LEU A 54 -10.51 0.13 -8.02
N LYS A 55 -10.72 0.92 -6.96
CA LYS A 55 -11.48 0.49 -5.78
C LYS A 55 -12.87 -0.06 -6.13
N ASP A 56 -13.56 0.55 -7.10
CA ASP A 56 -14.91 0.13 -7.49
C ASP A 56 -14.88 -1.21 -8.23
N ILE A 57 -13.82 -1.41 -9.03
CA ILE A 57 -13.60 -2.64 -9.80
C ILE A 57 -13.24 -3.82 -8.88
N LEU A 58 -12.56 -3.57 -7.76
CA LEU A 58 -12.16 -4.64 -6.83
C LEU A 58 -13.37 -5.35 -6.18
N TYR A 59 -14.54 -4.68 -6.13
CA TYR A 59 -15.79 -5.27 -5.64
C TYR A 59 -16.64 -5.94 -6.75
N GLU A 60 -16.33 -5.70 -8.02
CA GLU A 60 -17.07 -6.30 -9.12
C GLU A 60 -16.71 -7.78 -9.29
N GLU A 61 -17.65 -8.57 -9.80
CA GLU A 61 -17.42 -9.97 -10.18
C GLU A 61 -16.59 -10.05 -11.48
N LYS A 62 -15.46 -9.35 -11.54
CA LYS A 62 -14.50 -9.50 -12.64
C LYS A 62 -13.73 -10.80 -12.46
N GLU A 63 -13.42 -11.44 -13.58
CA GLU A 63 -12.55 -12.62 -13.59
C GLU A 63 -11.16 -12.27 -13.04
N PHE A 64 -10.56 -13.20 -12.32
CA PHE A 64 -9.21 -13.06 -11.75
C PHE A 64 -8.18 -12.61 -12.78
N GLU A 65 -8.20 -13.19 -14.00
CA GLU A 65 -7.25 -12.84 -15.07
C GLU A 65 -7.38 -11.39 -15.53
N VAL A 66 -8.57 -10.79 -15.47
CA VAL A 66 -8.75 -9.36 -15.77
C VAL A 66 -8.09 -8.49 -14.70
N LEU A 67 -8.30 -8.82 -13.43
CA LEU A 67 -7.65 -8.11 -12.32
C LEU A 67 -6.14 -8.26 -12.37
N LYS A 68 -5.65 -9.48 -12.58
CA LYS A 68 -4.22 -9.76 -12.72
C LYS A 68 -3.61 -8.90 -13.83
N LYS A 69 -4.24 -8.81 -15.00
CA LYS A 69 -3.79 -7.97 -16.11
C LYS A 69 -3.79 -6.47 -15.75
N ILE A 70 -4.80 -5.99 -15.03
CA ILE A 70 -4.84 -4.60 -14.55
C ILE A 70 -3.62 -4.31 -13.66
N PHE A 71 -3.34 -5.17 -12.69
CA PHE A 71 -2.20 -4.99 -11.78
C PHE A 71 -0.84 -5.19 -12.47
N GLU A 72 -0.73 -6.12 -13.42
CA GLU A 72 0.47 -6.26 -14.26
C GLU A 72 0.70 -4.99 -15.09
N ASN A 73 -0.32 -4.43 -15.71
CA ASN A 73 -0.22 -3.17 -16.44
C ASN A 73 0.14 -2.00 -15.50
N LEU A 74 -0.37 -2.00 -14.28
CA LEU A 74 -0.05 -0.99 -13.27
C LEU A 74 1.43 -1.10 -12.86
N TYR A 75 1.87 -2.25 -12.36
CA TYR A 75 3.20 -2.40 -11.76
C TYR A 75 4.31 -2.60 -12.78
N ASN A 76 4.11 -3.40 -13.83
CA ASN A 76 5.12 -3.61 -14.87
C ASN A 76 5.06 -2.55 -15.99
N GLY A 77 3.87 -2.04 -16.27
CA GLY A 77 3.65 -1.03 -17.31
C GLY A 77 3.92 0.39 -16.82
N LEU A 78 3.09 0.92 -15.92
CA LEU A 78 3.14 2.32 -15.49
C LEU A 78 4.24 2.56 -14.47
N CYS A 79 4.28 1.78 -13.39
CA CYS A 79 5.24 1.94 -12.31
C CYS A 79 6.57 1.26 -12.59
N GLY A 80 6.60 0.22 -13.44
CA GLY A 80 7.74 -0.67 -13.60
C GLY A 80 9.03 0.04 -14.00
N ARG A 81 8.97 1.03 -14.88
CA ARG A 81 10.16 1.80 -15.26
C ARG A 81 10.71 2.63 -14.10
N ALA A 82 9.82 3.21 -13.30
CA ALA A 82 10.19 4.00 -12.13
C ALA A 82 10.80 3.09 -11.04
N HIS A 83 10.15 1.96 -10.75
CA HIS A 83 10.62 0.99 -9.78
C HIS A 83 11.90 0.26 -10.24
N ASN A 84 12.00 -0.13 -11.52
CA ASN A 84 13.17 -0.82 -12.07
C ASN A 84 14.41 0.08 -12.22
N SER A 85 14.28 1.40 -12.07
CA SER A 85 15.43 2.31 -11.96
C SER A 85 16.02 2.35 -10.56
N SER A 86 15.59 1.47 -9.67
CA SER A 86 15.98 1.41 -8.27
C SER A 86 17.39 0.84 -8.07
N GLU A 87 17.97 1.17 -6.92
CA GLU A 87 19.25 0.66 -6.44
C GLU A 87 19.17 0.28 -4.97
N PHE A 88 19.99 -0.69 -4.56
CA PHE A 88 20.06 -1.07 -3.15
C PHE A 88 20.94 -0.07 -2.38
N LYS A 89 20.34 0.53 -1.34
CA LYS A 89 21.02 1.45 -0.41
C LYS A 89 20.86 0.96 1.03
N SER A 90 21.93 1.13 1.80
CA SER A 90 21.87 0.90 3.25
C SER A 90 21.30 2.15 3.93
N LEU A 91 20.21 1.98 4.66
CA LEU A 91 19.53 3.06 5.39
C LEU A 91 18.73 2.51 6.58
N LYS A 92 18.35 3.40 7.48
CA LYS A 92 17.35 3.09 8.51
C LYS A 92 15.96 3.21 7.90
N LEU A 93 15.28 2.09 7.78
CA LEU A 93 13.97 2.06 7.14
C LEU A 93 12.96 3.01 7.81
N ILE A 94 13.02 3.19 9.13
CA ILE A 94 12.13 4.12 9.85
C ILE A 94 12.29 5.58 9.39
N ASP A 95 13.49 5.98 8.97
CA ASP A 95 13.73 7.35 8.50
C ASP A 95 13.02 7.63 7.18
N GLU A 96 12.92 6.62 6.32
CA GLU A 96 12.18 6.68 5.05
C GLU A 96 10.67 6.86 5.24
N TYR A 97 10.14 6.38 6.35
CA TYR A 97 8.71 6.42 6.67
C TYR A 97 8.33 7.48 7.70
N GLN A 98 9.24 8.39 8.08
CA GLN A 98 8.97 9.43 9.09
C GLN A 98 7.71 10.25 8.81
N TRP A 99 7.35 10.44 7.52
CA TRP A 99 6.15 11.17 7.16
C TRP A 99 4.87 10.51 7.73
N TYR A 100 4.80 9.19 7.71
CA TYR A 100 3.69 8.42 8.29
C TYR A 100 3.69 8.44 9.82
N LEU A 101 4.86 8.71 10.43
CA LEU A 101 5.09 8.65 11.87
C LEU A 101 5.08 10.03 12.57
N ARG A 102 4.83 11.12 11.85
CA ARG A 102 4.88 12.48 12.38
C ARG A 102 3.69 12.83 13.27
N ASP A 103 3.99 13.56 14.37
CA ASP A 103 3.07 13.97 15.44
C ASP A 103 2.00 15.02 15.08
N ASN A 104 2.04 15.60 13.89
CA ASN A 104 1.18 16.73 13.50
C ASN A 104 -0.15 16.36 12.84
N ARG A 105 -0.50 15.10 12.84
CA ARG A 105 -1.84 14.59 12.47
C ARG A 105 -2.54 14.16 13.74
N SER A 106 -3.86 14.06 13.74
CA SER A 106 -4.65 13.65 14.92
C SER A 106 -4.33 12.22 15.37
N TRP A 107 -3.18 12.03 15.98
CA TRP A 107 -2.65 10.78 16.50
C TRP A 107 -3.39 10.27 17.74
N ASP A 108 -4.42 10.98 18.15
CA ASP A 108 -5.12 10.71 19.40
C ASP A 108 -5.61 9.27 19.52
N ARG A 109 -6.05 8.69 18.41
CA ARG A 109 -6.55 7.32 18.37
C ARG A 109 -5.45 6.28 18.60
N ILE A 110 -4.34 6.38 17.89
CA ILE A 110 -3.18 5.49 18.07
C ILE A 110 -2.54 5.71 19.43
N LYS A 111 -2.31 6.97 19.81
CA LYS A 111 -1.77 7.31 21.13
C LYS A 111 -2.65 6.82 22.26
N ALA A 112 -3.96 7.02 22.19
CA ALA A 112 -4.88 6.52 23.20
C ALA A 112 -4.84 4.99 23.33
N THR A 113 -4.65 4.28 22.22
CA THR A 113 -4.71 2.81 22.20
C THR A 113 -3.36 2.17 22.52
N PHE A 114 -2.27 2.66 21.92
CA PHE A 114 -0.95 2.00 22.00
C PHE A 114 0.04 2.72 22.91
N SER A 115 0.08 4.06 22.91
CA SER A 115 1.08 4.80 23.71
C SER A 115 0.75 4.84 25.19
N GLY A 116 -0.52 4.75 25.58
CA GLY A 116 -0.92 4.60 26.98
C GLY A 116 -0.34 3.36 27.65
N LYS A 117 0.18 2.43 26.84
CA LYS A 117 0.81 1.17 27.26
C LYS A 117 2.25 1.04 26.76
N HIS A 118 2.91 2.16 26.53
CA HIS A 118 4.25 2.20 25.92
C HIS A 118 5.33 1.41 26.66
N GLU A 119 5.12 1.13 27.94
CA GLU A 119 6.01 0.31 28.77
C GLU A 119 5.71 -1.19 28.67
N GLU A 120 4.54 -1.55 28.14
CA GLU A 120 4.14 -2.94 27.96
C GLU A 120 4.59 -3.43 26.57
N GLU A 121 5.41 -4.49 26.53
CA GLU A 121 5.81 -5.14 25.27
C GLU A 121 4.61 -5.77 24.58
N LYS A 122 3.71 -6.36 25.35
CA LYS A 122 2.52 -7.06 24.84
C LYS A 122 1.27 -6.63 25.61
N PHE A 123 0.14 -6.67 24.96
CA PHE A 123 -1.16 -6.48 25.59
C PHE A 123 -2.30 -7.15 24.81
N ASN A 124 -3.44 -7.28 25.45
CA ASN A 124 -4.63 -7.79 24.79
C ASN A 124 -5.34 -6.68 24.03
N PHE A 125 -5.48 -6.86 22.71
CA PHE A 125 -6.24 -5.97 21.83
C PHE A 125 -7.39 -6.75 21.20
N LEU A 126 -8.63 -6.39 21.55
CA LEU A 126 -9.85 -7.05 21.04
C LEU A 126 -9.84 -8.58 21.21
N GLY A 127 -9.39 -9.06 22.37
CA GLY A 127 -9.34 -10.49 22.66
C GLY A 127 -8.11 -11.23 22.13
N THR A 128 -7.22 -10.53 21.41
CA THR A 128 -6.00 -11.12 20.85
C THR A 128 -4.77 -10.54 21.56
N GLU A 129 -3.86 -11.39 22.03
CA GLU A 129 -2.55 -10.93 22.48
C GLU A 129 -1.72 -10.49 21.26
N ILE A 130 -1.29 -9.24 21.29
CA ILE A 130 -0.46 -8.64 20.24
C ILE A 130 0.81 -8.04 20.84
N LEU A 131 1.88 -7.91 20.02
CA LEU A 131 3.00 -7.07 20.37
C LEU A 131 2.57 -5.60 20.26
N ASN A 132 2.98 -4.78 21.21
CA ASN A 132 2.65 -3.35 21.19
C ASN A 132 3.37 -2.66 20.02
N PRO A 133 2.63 -2.10 19.04
CA PRO A 133 3.25 -1.40 17.92
C PRO A 133 4.15 -0.24 18.34
N GLN A 134 3.77 0.50 19.40
CA GLN A 134 4.60 1.58 19.92
C GLN A 134 5.90 1.07 20.55
N TRP A 135 5.85 -0.10 21.20
CA TRP A 135 7.05 -0.75 21.73
C TRP A 135 8.04 -1.07 20.59
N LEU A 136 7.55 -1.64 19.48
CA LEU A 136 8.41 -1.93 18.34
C LEU A 136 9.00 -0.65 17.73
N LEU A 137 8.21 0.42 17.56
CA LEU A 137 8.74 1.70 17.06
C LEU A 137 9.84 2.27 17.95
N ASN A 138 9.69 2.19 19.28
CA ASN A 138 10.66 2.74 20.22
C ASN A 138 11.94 1.89 20.33
N ASN A 139 11.86 0.60 20.12
CA ASN A 139 12.94 -0.35 20.38
C ASN A 139 13.52 -1.00 19.12
N GLY A 140 12.73 -1.16 18.06
CA GLY A 140 13.13 -1.71 16.76
C GLY A 140 13.64 -0.66 15.78
N PHE A 141 13.87 -1.07 14.54
CA PHE A 141 14.28 -0.23 13.40
C PHE A 141 15.57 0.58 13.64
N LYS A 142 16.47 0.07 14.48
CA LYS A 142 17.72 0.78 14.85
C LYS A 142 18.87 0.49 13.90
N LYS A 143 18.82 -0.64 13.22
CA LYS A 143 19.87 -1.09 12.28
C LYS A 143 19.65 -0.47 10.91
N ASP A 144 20.76 -0.23 10.21
CA ASP A 144 20.73 0.03 8.79
C ASP A 144 20.47 -1.29 8.05
N THR A 145 19.55 -1.26 7.10
CA THR A 145 19.19 -2.41 6.26
C THR A 145 19.36 -2.03 4.79
N PHE A 146 19.69 -3.01 3.95
CA PHE A 146 19.74 -2.81 2.51
C PHE A 146 18.33 -2.85 1.95
N CYS A 147 17.85 -1.71 1.46
CA CYS A 147 16.53 -1.54 0.88
C CYS A 147 16.62 -1.14 -0.59
N ASN A 148 15.63 -1.55 -1.37
CA ASN A 148 15.52 -1.17 -2.78
C ASN A 148 14.91 0.22 -2.89
N ILE A 149 15.71 1.21 -3.35
CA ILE A 149 15.37 2.63 -3.39
C ILE A 149 15.23 3.09 -4.82
N GLY A 150 14.10 3.70 -5.16
CA GLY A 150 13.80 4.18 -6.52
C GLY A 150 12.76 5.27 -6.53
N THR A 151 12.16 5.51 -7.69
CA THR A 151 11.07 6.46 -7.84
C THR A 151 9.74 5.78 -7.50
N VAL A 152 8.95 6.39 -6.61
CA VAL A 152 7.64 5.91 -6.18
C VAL A 152 6.55 6.93 -6.46
N HIS A 153 5.31 6.47 -6.58
CA HIS A 153 4.13 7.33 -6.57
C HIS A 153 3.91 7.93 -5.16
N GLY A 154 4.19 7.15 -4.13
CA GLY A 154 4.19 7.56 -2.73
C GLY A 154 2.81 7.60 -2.07
N ASP A 155 1.72 7.55 -2.86
CA ASP A 155 0.33 7.46 -2.40
C ASP A 155 -0.49 6.50 -3.29
N LEU A 156 0.11 5.38 -3.67
CA LEU A 156 -0.49 4.41 -4.59
C LEU A 156 -1.52 3.53 -3.88
N HIS A 157 -2.74 4.03 -3.78
CA HIS A 157 -3.90 3.28 -3.29
C HIS A 157 -4.99 3.18 -4.38
N ALA A 158 -5.97 2.30 -4.17
CA ALA A 158 -6.94 1.94 -5.20
C ALA A 158 -7.80 3.12 -5.73
N SER A 159 -7.93 4.22 -4.98
CA SER A 159 -8.64 5.43 -5.46
C SER A 159 -7.76 6.34 -6.32
N ASN A 160 -6.44 6.17 -6.32
CA ASN A 160 -5.51 6.95 -7.15
C ASN A 160 -5.20 6.25 -8.48
N VAL A 161 -5.94 5.18 -8.81
CA VAL A 161 -5.83 4.44 -10.06
C VAL A 161 -7.16 4.46 -10.78
N ILE A 162 -7.20 5.08 -11.95
CA ILE A 162 -8.39 5.15 -12.82
C ILE A 162 -8.26 4.10 -13.92
N ILE A 163 -9.28 3.28 -14.05
CA ILE A 163 -9.34 2.24 -15.08
C ILE A 163 -10.22 2.72 -16.22
N ASP A 164 -9.71 2.67 -17.44
CA ASP A 164 -10.46 3.02 -18.64
C ASP A 164 -11.28 1.84 -19.18
N SER A 165 -12.06 2.08 -20.23
CA SER A 165 -12.92 1.09 -20.87
C SER A 165 -12.19 -0.12 -21.48
N THR A 166 -10.86 -0.08 -21.55
CA THR A 166 -10.00 -1.17 -22.04
C THR A 166 -9.28 -1.91 -20.91
N ASP A 167 -9.75 -1.73 -19.66
CA ASP A 167 -9.12 -2.24 -18.44
C ASP A 167 -7.66 -1.77 -18.27
N THR A 168 -7.34 -0.57 -18.80
CA THR A 168 -6.01 -0.01 -18.67
C THR A 168 -5.96 0.95 -17.48
N PRO A 169 -5.01 0.76 -16.53
CA PRO A 169 -4.83 1.68 -15.40
C PRO A 169 -4.19 2.99 -15.83
N ASN A 170 -4.59 4.08 -15.16
CA ASN A 170 -4.04 5.41 -15.27
C ASN A 170 -3.85 5.98 -13.86
N LEU A 171 -2.72 6.63 -13.59
CA LEU A 171 -2.40 7.17 -12.27
C LEU A 171 -2.84 8.63 -12.16
N ILE A 172 -3.29 9.01 -10.97
CA ILE A 172 -3.63 10.39 -10.57
C ILE A 172 -3.06 10.69 -9.19
N ASP A 173 -3.04 11.97 -8.79
CA ASP A 173 -2.57 12.49 -7.49
C ASP A 173 -1.08 12.17 -7.20
N PHE A 174 -0.18 12.78 -7.98
CA PHE A 174 1.26 12.61 -7.86
C PHE A 174 1.92 13.49 -6.79
N ALA A 175 1.13 14.13 -5.92
CA ALA A 175 1.64 15.06 -4.91
C ALA A 175 2.68 14.46 -3.95
N TRP A 176 2.69 13.15 -3.81
CA TRP A 176 3.61 12.39 -2.96
C TRP A 176 4.71 11.66 -3.74
N GLY A 177 4.78 11.88 -5.06
CA GLY A 177 5.82 11.31 -5.92
C GLY A 177 7.21 11.69 -5.45
N HIS A 178 8.07 10.70 -5.26
CA HIS A 178 9.40 10.86 -4.72
C HIS A 178 10.44 10.07 -5.51
N ARG A 179 11.63 10.70 -5.73
CA ARG A 179 12.85 9.96 -6.06
C ARG A 179 13.50 9.46 -4.78
N ASP A 180 14.35 8.46 -4.92
CA ASP A 180 15.15 7.94 -3.81
C ASP A 180 14.28 7.50 -2.61
N ALA A 181 13.14 6.88 -2.88
CA ALA A 181 12.21 6.35 -1.90
C ALA A 181 12.17 4.82 -1.92
N HIS A 182 11.78 4.21 -0.83
CA HIS A 182 11.64 2.75 -0.73
C HIS A 182 10.54 2.24 -1.66
N VAL A 183 10.90 1.43 -2.67
CA VAL A 183 9.97 1.02 -3.74
C VAL A 183 8.79 0.18 -3.23
N LEU A 184 8.97 -0.56 -2.13
CA LEU A 184 7.88 -1.33 -1.53
C LEU A 184 6.74 -0.46 -0.99
N LYS A 185 6.96 0.84 -0.81
CA LYS A 185 5.93 1.79 -0.35
C LYS A 185 4.66 1.73 -1.20
N ASP A 186 4.79 1.71 -2.52
CA ASP A 186 3.64 1.68 -3.42
C ASP A 186 2.86 0.35 -3.34
N PHE A 187 3.55 -0.76 -3.08
CA PHE A 187 2.90 -2.07 -2.94
C PHE A 187 2.18 -2.20 -1.59
N VAL A 188 2.83 -1.81 -0.50
CA VAL A 188 2.23 -1.93 0.84
C VAL A 188 1.10 -0.93 1.06
N LEU A 189 1.12 0.24 0.41
CA LEU A 189 0.00 1.18 0.37
C LEU A 189 -1.22 0.56 -0.30
N MET A 190 -1.03 -0.06 -1.47
CA MET A 190 -2.10 -0.73 -2.19
C MET A 190 -2.66 -1.90 -1.37
N GLU A 191 -1.81 -2.79 -0.84
CA GLU A 191 -2.25 -3.90 0.01
C GLU A 191 -2.99 -3.39 1.25
N SER A 192 -2.48 -2.34 1.90
CA SER A 192 -3.13 -1.75 3.08
C SER A 192 -4.50 -1.14 2.74
N SER A 193 -4.65 -0.50 1.59
CA SER A 193 -5.94 0.02 1.15
C SER A 193 -6.95 -1.10 0.90
N VAL A 194 -6.54 -2.20 0.32
CA VAL A 194 -7.38 -3.39 0.10
C VAL A 194 -7.79 -4.01 1.43
N ARG A 195 -6.82 -4.34 2.29
CA ARG A 195 -7.06 -5.11 3.52
C ARG A 195 -7.75 -4.33 4.63
N PHE A 196 -7.52 -3.02 4.74
CA PHE A 196 -7.91 -2.25 5.92
C PHE A 196 -8.84 -1.07 5.63
N MET A 197 -9.03 -0.72 4.36
CA MET A 197 -9.95 0.34 3.95
C MET A 197 -11.15 -0.23 3.18
N LEU A 198 -10.94 -1.06 2.16
CA LEU A 198 -12.00 -1.47 1.25
C LEU A 198 -12.85 -2.64 1.78
N PHE A 199 -12.22 -3.74 2.16
CA PHE A 199 -12.93 -4.97 2.53
C PHE A 199 -13.44 -5.07 3.99
N PRO A 200 -12.91 -4.36 5.00
CA PRO A 200 -13.23 -4.61 6.42
C PRO A 200 -14.70 -4.53 6.78
N SER A 201 -15.49 -3.69 6.10
CA SER A 201 -16.93 -3.55 6.35
C SER A 201 -17.74 -4.81 6.01
N HIS A 202 -17.16 -5.71 5.25
CA HIS A 202 -17.81 -6.96 4.79
C HIS A 202 -17.30 -8.19 5.53
N LEU A 203 -16.35 -8.05 6.47
CA LEU A 203 -15.65 -9.18 7.07
C LEU A 203 -16.08 -9.44 8.51
N ASN A 204 -16.11 -10.73 8.90
CA ASN A 204 -16.26 -11.14 10.29
C ASN A 204 -14.93 -11.03 11.04
N MET A 205 -14.92 -10.46 12.25
CA MET A 205 -13.70 -10.18 13.02
C MET A 205 -12.89 -11.44 13.39
N ASP A 206 -13.55 -12.57 13.69
CA ASP A 206 -12.85 -13.80 14.06
C ASP A 206 -12.26 -14.51 12.84
N GLU A 207 -12.99 -14.49 11.72
CA GLU A 207 -12.49 -15.00 10.45
C GLU A 207 -11.35 -14.14 9.94
N GLN A 208 -11.47 -12.82 10.05
CA GLN A 208 -10.40 -11.89 9.66
C GLN A 208 -9.11 -12.14 10.45
N LEU A 209 -9.20 -12.49 11.75
CA LEU A 209 -8.02 -12.83 12.54
C LEU A 209 -7.27 -14.04 11.97
N LYS A 210 -7.98 -15.06 11.49
CA LYS A 210 -7.36 -16.23 10.86
C LYS A 210 -6.66 -15.85 9.57
N ILE A 211 -7.30 -15.02 8.77
CA ILE A 211 -6.71 -14.50 7.52
C ILE A 211 -5.49 -13.63 7.83
N ASP A 212 -5.59 -12.69 8.78
CA ASP A 212 -4.46 -11.83 9.15
C ASP A 212 -3.25 -12.64 9.61
N ASN A 213 -3.43 -13.70 10.40
CA ASN A 213 -2.34 -14.56 10.83
C ASN A 213 -1.66 -15.29 9.64
N ILE A 214 -2.42 -15.79 8.68
CA ILE A 214 -1.82 -16.49 7.54
C ILE A 214 -1.16 -15.52 6.55
N LEU A 215 -1.70 -14.32 6.40
CA LEU A 215 -1.11 -13.27 5.56
C LEU A 215 0.16 -12.63 6.16
N LEU A 216 0.60 -13.04 7.36
CA LEU A 216 1.94 -12.76 7.87
C LEU A 216 3.03 -13.58 7.15
N GLN A 217 2.65 -14.61 6.43
CA GLN A 217 3.54 -15.37 5.56
C GLN A 217 3.48 -14.83 4.14
N GLU A 218 4.60 -14.89 3.43
CA GLU A 218 4.73 -14.36 2.08
C GLU A 218 3.65 -14.92 1.14
N ASP A 219 3.51 -16.23 1.10
CA ASP A 219 2.57 -16.95 0.24
C ASP A 219 1.25 -17.30 0.94
N GLY A 220 0.99 -16.73 2.12
CA GLY A 220 -0.21 -17.02 2.92
C GLY A 220 -1.54 -16.75 2.21
N TYR A 221 -1.54 -15.90 1.19
CA TYR A 221 -2.70 -15.64 0.35
C TYR A 221 -3.22 -16.90 -0.38
N LEU A 222 -2.36 -17.90 -0.63
CA LEU A 222 -2.76 -19.17 -1.27
C LEU A 222 -3.61 -20.05 -0.35
N ASP A 223 -3.43 -19.92 0.95
CA ASP A 223 -4.15 -20.72 1.95
C ASP A 223 -5.31 -19.96 2.60
N ALA A 224 -5.35 -18.64 2.49
CA ALA A 224 -6.40 -17.80 3.05
C ALA A 224 -7.83 -18.24 2.63
N PRO A 225 -8.11 -18.56 1.35
CA PRO A 225 -9.44 -19.04 0.93
C PRO A 225 -9.91 -20.31 1.65
N LYS A 226 -9.01 -21.23 1.96
CA LYS A 226 -9.32 -22.50 2.63
C LYS A 226 -9.84 -22.29 4.07
N LEU A 227 -9.36 -21.21 4.74
CA LEU A 227 -9.74 -20.90 6.12
C LEU A 227 -11.19 -20.42 6.24
N VAL A 228 -11.76 -19.94 5.16
CA VAL A 228 -13.11 -19.33 5.10
C VAL A 228 -14.05 -20.07 4.15
N GLU A 229 -13.73 -21.31 3.80
CA GLU A 229 -14.49 -22.10 2.81
C GLU A 229 -15.98 -22.20 3.14
N ASN A 230 -16.33 -22.25 4.42
CA ASN A 230 -17.72 -22.33 4.91
C ASN A 230 -18.30 -20.95 5.31
N SER A 231 -17.58 -19.86 5.07
CA SER A 231 -18.06 -18.52 5.39
C SER A 231 -19.12 -18.06 4.39
N GLN A 232 -20.14 -17.36 4.89
CA GLN A 232 -21.07 -16.61 4.03
C GLN A 232 -20.37 -15.45 3.30
N LEU A 233 -19.19 -15.04 3.78
CA LEU A 233 -18.36 -13.95 3.22
C LEU A 233 -17.22 -14.49 2.36
N LYS A 234 -17.27 -15.78 1.99
CA LYS A 234 -16.21 -16.47 1.24
C LYS A 234 -15.73 -15.66 0.04
N PHE A 235 -16.64 -15.14 -0.77
CA PHE A 235 -16.30 -14.34 -1.94
C PHE A 235 -15.40 -13.15 -1.61
N HIS A 236 -15.70 -12.39 -0.54
CA HIS A 236 -14.90 -11.22 -0.15
C HIS A 236 -13.49 -11.61 0.33
N TYR A 237 -13.38 -12.71 1.07
CA TYR A 237 -12.09 -13.20 1.53
C TYR A 237 -11.23 -13.75 0.39
N GLU A 238 -11.82 -14.52 -0.52
CA GLU A 238 -11.14 -15.04 -1.70
C GLU A 238 -10.64 -13.89 -2.58
N ARG A 239 -11.52 -12.92 -2.85
CA ARG A 239 -11.17 -11.74 -3.65
C ARG A 239 -10.05 -10.92 -3.01
N MET A 240 -10.11 -10.67 -1.71
CA MET A 240 -9.04 -9.98 -0.99
C MET A 240 -7.72 -10.75 -1.08
N ALA A 241 -7.73 -12.06 -0.87
CA ALA A 241 -6.53 -12.91 -0.94
C ALA A 241 -5.93 -12.94 -2.36
N GLU A 242 -6.78 -13.03 -3.39
CA GLU A 242 -6.36 -12.95 -4.80
C GLU A 242 -5.60 -11.64 -5.08
N ILE A 243 -6.17 -10.50 -4.67
CA ILE A 243 -5.57 -9.19 -4.88
C ILE A 243 -4.25 -9.06 -4.13
N VAL A 244 -4.20 -9.48 -2.86
CA VAL A 244 -2.97 -9.51 -2.05
C VAL A 244 -1.90 -10.36 -2.74
N GLY A 245 -2.28 -11.53 -3.25
CA GLY A 245 -1.39 -12.42 -3.99
C GLY A 245 -0.79 -11.77 -5.23
N ILE A 246 -1.61 -11.08 -6.03
CA ILE A 246 -1.13 -10.35 -7.21
C ILE A 246 -0.13 -9.25 -6.79
N ILE A 247 -0.47 -8.43 -5.79
CA ILE A 247 0.39 -7.33 -5.32
C ILE A 247 1.75 -7.87 -4.86
N ARG A 248 1.77 -8.91 -4.03
CA ARG A 248 3.00 -9.51 -3.51
C ARG A 248 3.85 -10.17 -4.60
N THR A 249 3.20 -10.83 -5.57
CA THR A 249 3.89 -11.39 -6.74
C THR A 249 4.58 -10.30 -7.56
N GLN A 250 3.92 -9.15 -7.76
CA GLN A 250 4.52 -8.02 -8.46
C GLN A 250 5.66 -7.38 -7.64
N ALA A 251 5.51 -7.29 -6.31
CA ALA A 251 6.59 -6.81 -5.45
C ALA A 251 7.82 -7.72 -5.54
N ARG A 252 7.64 -9.04 -5.45
CA ARG A 252 8.73 -10.03 -5.57
C ARG A 252 9.44 -9.94 -6.92
N ALA A 253 8.70 -9.71 -8.00
CA ALA A 253 9.27 -9.62 -9.35
C ALA A 253 10.32 -8.51 -9.51
N LEU A 254 10.30 -7.45 -8.66
CA LEU A 254 11.34 -6.42 -8.65
C LEU A 254 12.72 -6.96 -8.25
N TRP A 255 12.80 -8.09 -7.56
CA TRP A 255 14.05 -8.73 -7.15
C TRP A 255 14.51 -9.81 -8.14
N GLU A 256 13.67 -10.17 -9.12
CA GLU A 256 14.04 -11.14 -10.15
C GLU A 256 15.23 -10.62 -10.98
N GLY A 257 16.31 -11.41 -11.01
CA GLY A 257 17.54 -11.02 -11.69
C GLY A 257 18.52 -10.17 -10.87
N ASN A 258 18.18 -9.78 -9.65
CA ASN A 258 19.08 -9.12 -8.73
C ASN A 258 19.92 -10.15 -7.93
N THR A 259 21.07 -9.69 -7.42
CA THR A 259 21.93 -10.52 -6.53
C THR A 259 21.37 -10.63 -5.11
N GLN A 260 20.43 -9.78 -4.76
CA GLN A 260 19.71 -9.78 -3.49
C GLN A 260 18.41 -10.57 -3.65
N ASN A 261 18.09 -11.42 -2.68
CA ASN A 261 16.81 -12.09 -2.63
C ASN A 261 15.74 -11.16 -2.05
N PHE A 262 14.50 -11.34 -2.48
CA PHE A 262 13.35 -10.67 -1.87
C PHE A 262 13.26 -11.10 -0.38
N ASP A 263 13.28 -10.13 0.51
CA ASP A 263 13.10 -10.34 1.95
C ASP A 263 11.68 -9.94 2.36
N PHE A 264 10.87 -10.91 2.69
CA PHE A 264 9.49 -10.65 3.11
C PHE A 264 9.42 -9.92 4.46
N SER A 265 10.45 -9.99 5.30
CA SER A 265 10.51 -9.19 6.53
C SER A 265 10.64 -7.69 6.23
N GLU A 266 11.34 -7.30 5.14
CA GLU A 266 11.37 -5.92 4.64
C GLU A 266 9.98 -5.46 4.18
N TYR A 267 9.24 -6.32 3.48
CA TYR A 267 7.87 -6.03 3.07
C TYR A 267 6.95 -5.81 4.29
N LEU A 268 7.01 -6.69 5.29
CA LEU A 268 6.23 -6.56 6.53
C LEU A 268 6.64 -5.31 7.31
N ALA A 269 7.93 -4.96 7.34
CA ALA A 269 8.44 -3.76 7.99
C ALA A 269 7.90 -2.49 7.32
N ALA A 270 7.91 -2.44 5.98
CA ALA A 270 7.30 -1.36 5.22
C ALA A 270 5.78 -1.27 5.48
N GLN A 271 5.08 -2.41 5.48
CA GLN A 271 3.65 -2.49 5.76
C GLN A 271 3.32 -2.01 7.18
N PHE A 272 4.13 -2.39 8.17
CA PHE A 272 4.00 -1.92 9.55
C PHE A 272 4.07 -0.40 9.63
N LEU A 273 5.11 0.21 9.05
CA LEU A 273 5.34 1.66 9.11
C LEU A 273 4.26 2.46 8.38
N VAL A 274 3.81 1.99 7.21
CA VAL A 274 2.69 2.59 6.47
C VAL A 274 1.39 2.46 7.24
N LEU A 275 1.03 1.24 7.66
CA LEU A 275 -0.24 0.97 8.36
C LEU A 275 -0.34 1.76 9.66
N TYR A 276 0.77 1.88 10.41
CA TYR A 276 0.82 2.70 11.61
C TYR A 276 0.34 4.14 11.35
N GLY A 277 0.79 4.76 10.26
CA GLY A 277 0.35 6.10 9.86
C GLY A 277 -1.09 6.14 9.34
N LEU A 278 -1.50 5.14 8.54
CA LEU A 278 -2.82 5.11 7.92
C LEU A 278 -3.97 4.92 8.92
N LEU A 279 -3.73 4.26 10.05
CA LEU A 279 -4.75 4.07 11.09
C LEU A 279 -5.20 5.37 11.77
N ASN A 280 -4.53 6.50 11.51
CA ASN A 280 -5.00 7.82 11.93
C ASN A 280 -6.13 8.37 11.06
N TYR A 281 -6.38 7.79 9.90
CA TYR A 281 -7.47 8.19 9.01
C TYR A 281 -8.73 7.36 9.29
N ASP A 282 -9.89 8.01 9.35
CA ASP A 282 -11.17 7.37 9.60
C ASP A 282 -11.61 6.41 8.48
N THR A 283 -11.02 6.55 7.29
CA THR A 283 -11.25 5.65 6.16
C THR A 283 -10.70 4.24 6.40
N TYR A 284 -9.72 4.09 7.31
CA TYR A 284 -9.15 2.80 7.66
C TYR A 284 -9.84 2.20 8.90
N ASN A 285 -10.17 0.93 8.83
CA ASN A 285 -10.77 0.23 9.97
C ASN A 285 -9.73 0.01 11.07
N PHE A 286 -9.81 0.84 12.11
CA PHE A 286 -8.85 0.82 13.21
C PHE A 286 -8.81 -0.51 13.97
N HIS A 287 -9.93 -1.19 14.10
CA HIS A 287 -9.98 -2.46 14.85
C HIS A 287 -9.26 -3.58 14.10
N VAL A 288 -9.54 -3.72 12.81
CA VAL A 288 -8.88 -4.71 11.95
C VAL A 288 -7.41 -4.34 11.76
N GLY A 289 -7.12 -3.11 11.35
CA GLY A 289 -5.76 -2.67 11.08
C GLY A 289 -4.89 -2.61 12.33
N GLY A 290 -5.42 -2.21 13.48
CA GLY A 290 -4.68 -2.16 14.75
C GLY A 290 -4.27 -3.55 15.25
N ARG A 291 -5.16 -4.55 15.07
CA ARG A 291 -4.83 -5.94 15.36
C ARG A 291 -3.77 -6.47 14.41
N ALA A 292 -3.94 -6.27 13.11
CA ALA A 292 -2.96 -6.67 12.10
C ALA A 292 -1.60 -6.01 12.35
N LEU A 293 -1.58 -4.72 12.71
CA LEU A 293 -0.35 -3.99 13.07
C LEU A 293 0.41 -4.66 14.22
N GLY A 294 -0.30 -5.08 15.27
CA GLY A 294 0.29 -5.79 16.41
C GLY A 294 0.78 -7.20 16.06
N LEU A 295 0.10 -7.88 15.14
CA LEU A 295 0.53 -9.19 14.61
C LEU A 295 1.79 -9.04 13.75
N ILE A 296 1.84 -8.05 12.85
CA ILE A 296 3.03 -7.74 12.06
C ILE A 296 4.20 -7.38 12.99
N ALA A 297 3.97 -6.56 14.02
CA ALA A 297 4.99 -6.24 15.00
C ALA A 297 5.59 -7.48 15.68
N ARG A 298 4.75 -8.49 15.96
CA ARG A 298 5.19 -9.77 16.54
C ARG A 298 6.13 -10.53 15.60
N GLU A 299 5.80 -10.60 14.31
CA GLU A 299 6.65 -11.28 13.31
C GLU A 299 7.99 -10.56 13.09
N LEU A 300 7.99 -9.23 13.18
CA LEU A 300 9.20 -8.42 13.01
C LEU A 300 10.15 -8.49 14.22
N LYS A 301 9.69 -8.93 15.39
CA LYS A 301 10.47 -8.92 16.63
C LYS A 301 11.85 -9.56 16.50
N ASP A 302 11.92 -10.71 15.85
CA ASP A 302 13.13 -11.55 15.75
C ASP A 302 13.86 -11.36 14.39
N THR A 303 13.54 -10.31 13.66
CA THR A 303 14.18 -9.92 12.39
C THR A 303 15.17 -8.76 12.59
N ASP A 304 15.84 -8.33 11.52
CA ASP A 304 16.72 -7.15 11.54
C ASP A 304 15.96 -5.85 11.83
N PHE A 305 14.64 -5.83 11.65
CA PHE A 305 13.74 -4.72 12.00
C PHE A 305 13.28 -4.74 13.46
N GLY A 306 13.53 -5.83 14.17
CA GLY A 306 13.23 -6.00 15.59
C GLY A 306 14.22 -5.30 16.52
N TYR A 307 14.22 -5.71 17.78
CA TYR A 307 15.00 -5.08 18.85
C TYR A 307 15.99 -6.04 19.55
N ASN A 308 16.49 -7.02 18.82
CA ASN A 308 17.54 -7.92 19.30
C ASN A 308 18.93 -7.31 19.16
#